data_4b43ace936e077d3b419a65e21d49187
#
_entry.id   4b43ace936e077d3b419a65e21d49187
#
_cell.length_a   1.000
_cell.length_b   1.000
_cell.length_c   1.000
_cell.angle_alpha   90.00
_cell.angle_beta   90.00
_cell.angle_gamma   90.00
#
_symmetry.space_group_name_H-M   'P 1'
#
loop_
_entity.id
_entity.type
_entity.pdbx_description
1 polymer ?
#
loop_
_entity_poly.entity_id
_entity_poly.type
_entity_poly.pdbx_seq_one_letter_code
_entity_poly.pdbx_strand_id
1 'polypeptide(L)'
;MKGKTLLILRHGKSDWGTGHEDFHRPLVDRGRLGSQKMGAWIKHRKLVPDTVLSSLAERARATTETACKAMGLPLKKVLWDERVYAAPVADLLAALADCPKNARRVMLVGHNPRLEELIDYLTAGRVEIPADGKVLPTSALAQLEMVEDWASLGRGCATLVSVTRPGEVPEQPPIEEVNDAELGPVPDYFFTQSAVLPYRQVDGKLEIM
;
A
#
# COMPACT_ATOMS: atom_id res chain seq x y z
N MET A 1 21.32 -14.35 3.67
CA MET A 1 20.32 -13.59 4.48
C MET A 1 19.15 -13.28 3.57
N LYS A 2 17.87 -13.42 4.04
CA LYS A 2 16.72 -12.96 3.25
C LYS A 2 16.76 -11.44 3.21
N GLY A 3 16.75 -10.83 2.02
CA GLY A 3 16.77 -9.39 1.81
C GLY A 3 15.60 -8.65 2.47
N LYS A 4 15.71 -7.35 2.57
CA LYS A 4 14.63 -6.45 3.02
C LYS A 4 13.80 -6.01 1.82
N THR A 5 12.53 -5.69 2.05
CA THR A 5 11.62 -5.18 1.03
C THR A 5 11.12 -3.80 1.42
N LEU A 6 11.27 -2.81 0.53
CA LEU A 6 10.64 -1.51 0.64
C LEU A 6 9.44 -1.46 -0.31
N LEU A 7 8.27 -1.20 0.24
CA LEU A 7 7.07 -0.88 -0.49
C LEU A 7 6.91 0.64 -0.49
N ILE A 8 6.77 1.26 -1.66
CA ILE A 8 6.54 2.70 -1.78
C ILE A 8 5.16 2.92 -2.37
N LEU A 9 4.25 3.47 -1.56
CA LEU A 9 2.87 3.76 -1.94
C LEU A 9 2.68 5.27 -2.06
N ARG A 10 2.35 5.77 -3.25
CA ARG A 10 1.94 7.16 -3.39
C ARG A 10 0.52 7.34 -2.88
N HIS A 11 0.25 8.46 -2.19
CA HIS A 11 -1.09 8.79 -1.74
C HIS A 11 -2.13 8.73 -2.86
N GLY A 12 -3.38 8.43 -2.52
CA GLY A 12 -4.51 8.38 -3.43
C GLY A 12 -4.86 9.73 -4.05
N LYS A 13 -5.74 9.73 -5.06
CA LYS A 13 -6.23 10.97 -5.69
C LYS A 13 -6.87 11.87 -4.63
N SER A 14 -6.39 13.11 -4.53
CA SER A 14 -6.89 14.13 -3.60
C SER A 14 -7.63 15.23 -4.34
N ASP A 15 -8.44 15.98 -3.61
CA ASP A 15 -9.18 17.12 -4.12
C ASP A 15 -8.25 18.34 -4.29
N TRP A 16 -8.45 19.06 -5.40
CA TRP A 16 -7.75 20.31 -5.73
C TRP A 16 -8.70 21.51 -5.73
N GLY A 17 -10.02 21.29 -5.63
CA GLY A 17 -11.06 22.31 -5.79
C GLY A 17 -11.61 22.90 -4.50
N THR A 18 -11.22 22.39 -3.32
CA THR A 18 -11.88 22.72 -2.04
C THR A 18 -11.31 23.94 -1.30
N GLY A 19 -10.32 24.65 -1.87
CA GLY A 19 -9.69 25.81 -1.20
C GLY A 19 -8.88 25.46 0.06
N HIS A 20 -8.67 24.19 0.35
CA HIS A 20 -7.80 23.76 1.44
C HIS A 20 -6.33 24.03 1.15
N GLU A 21 -5.55 24.33 2.19
CA GLU A 21 -4.10 24.32 2.11
C GLU A 21 -3.61 22.91 1.67
N ASP A 22 -2.48 22.86 0.97
CA ASP A 22 -2.00 21.59 0.38
C ASP A 22 -1.91 20.45 1.39
N PHE A 23 -1.48 20.74 2.61
CA PHE A 23 -1.35 19.74 3.69
C PHE A 23 -2.70 19.10 4.07
N HIS A 24 -3.78 19.88 4.05
CA HIS A 24 -5.12 19.51 4.49
C HIS A 24 -6.05 19.03 3.35
N ARG A 25 -5.53 18.85 2.13
CA ARG A 25 -6.35 18.33 1.01
C ARG A 25 -6.81 16.90 1.25
N PRO A 26 -8.12 16.62 1.25
CA PRO A 26 -8.68 15.30 1.50
C PRO A 26 -8.56 14.40 0.26
N LEU A 27 -8.71 13.09 0.46
CA LEU A 27 -8.92 12.14 -0.63
C LEU A 27 -10.32 12.31 -1.23
N VAL A 28 -10.39 12.22 -2.56
CA VAL A 28 -11.67 11.96 -3.26
C VAL A 28 -11.99 10.45 -3.26
N ASP A 29 -13.24 10.08 -3.58
CA ASP A 29 -13.69 8.68 -3.56
C ASP A 29 -12.80 7.75 -4.41
N ARG A 30 -12.39 8.19 -5.59
CA ARG A 30 -11.44 7.44 -6.44
C ARG A 30 -10.11 7.20 -5.71
N GLY A 31 -9.65 8.15 -4.91
CA GLY A 31 -8.44 7.99 -4.11
C GLY A 31 -8.60 6.97 -2.99
N ARG A 32 -9.76 6.98 -2.30
CA ARG A 32 -10.10 5.99 -1.28
C ARG A 32 -10.18 4.59 -1.87
N LEU A 33 -10.89 4.44 -2.99
CA LEU A 33 -11.02 3.16 -3.69
C LEU A 33 -9.66 2.63 -4.14
N GLY A 34 -8.80 3.47 -4.73
CA GLY A 34 -7.45 3.08 -5.12
C GLY A 34 -6.60 2.62 -3.94
N SER A 35 -6.69 3.30 -2.80
CA SER A 35 -5.98 2.94 -1.58
C SER A 35 -6.49 1.60 -0.99
N GLN A 36 -7.79 1.37 -1.02
CA GLN A 36 -8.41 0.11 -0.59
C GLN A 36 -7.99 -1.06 -1.49
N LYS A 37 -8.07 -0.89 -2.82
CA LYS A 37 -7.63 -1.90 -3.80
C LYS A 37 -6.16 -2.27 -3.58
N MET A 38 -5.30 -1.27 -3.36
CA MET A 38 -3.88 -1.53 -3.12
C MET A 38 -3.61 -2.23 -1.80
N GLY A 39 -4.33 -1.89 -0.72
CA GLY A 39 -4.25 -2.62 0.55
C GLY A 39 -4.67 -4.09 0.41
N ALA A 40 -5.77 -4.37 -0.28
CA ALA A 40 -6.21 -5.73 -0.59
C ALA A 40 -5.19 -6.49 -1.45
N TRP A 41 -4.61 -5.84 -2.46
CA TRP A 41 -3.55 -6.40 -3.30
C TRP A 41 -2.32 -6.78 -2.50
N ILE A 42 -1.84 -5.89 -1.61
CA ILE A 42 -0.71 -6.15 -0.71
C ILE A 42 -0.97 -7.40 0.13
N LYS A 43 -2.19 -7.55 0.67
CA LYS A 43 -2.60 -8.73 1.45
C LYS A 43 -2.58 -9.99 0.60
N HIS A 44 -3.22 -9.96 -0.56
CA HIS A 44 -3.30 -11.09 -1.50
C HIS A 44 -1.90 -11.56 -1.93
N ARG A 45 -0.99 -10.63 -2.21
CA ARG A 45 0.40 -10.92 -2.58
C ARG A 45 1.29 -11.35 -1.41
N LYS A 46 0.73 -11.47 -0.19
CA LYS A 46 1.49 -11.80 1.03
C LYS A 46 2.62 -10.80 1.30
N LEU A 47 2.39 -9.52 0.93
CA LEU A 47 3.33 -8.42 1.05
C LEU A 47 3.03 -7.49 2.24
N VAL A 48 2.18 -7.90 3.19
CA VAL A 48 1.84 -7.08 4.35
C VAL A 48 3.11 -6.63 5.09
N PRO A 49 3.31 -5.31 5.31
CA PRO A 49 4.53 -4.80 5.93
C PRO A 49 4.57 -5.05 7.44
N ASP A 50 5.76 -5.10 8.01
CA ASP A 50 5.97 -5.15 9.46
C ASP A 50 5.69 -3.79 10.10
N THR A 51 5.99 -2.72 9.35
CA THR A 51 5.88 -1.32 9.75
C THR A 51 5.51 -0.46 8.54
N VAL A 52 4.70 0.56 8.77
CA VAL A 52 4.38 1.60 7.78
C VAL A 52 4.98 2.92 8.26
N LEU A 53 5.68 3.62 7.38
CA LEU A 53 6.16 4.99 7.58
C LEU A 53 5.31 5.90 6.70
N SER A 54 4.62 6.89 7.25
CA SER A 54 3.66 7.70 6.50
C SER A 54 3.76 9.19 6.79
N SER A 55 3.59 9.97 5.73
CA SER A 55 3.37 11.41 5.84
C SER A 55 2.12 11.73 6.66
N LEU A 56 2.18 12.84 7.40
CA LEU A 56 1.08 13.40 8.18
C LEU A 56 0.04 14.15 7.34
N ALA A 57 0.34 14.50 6.07
CA ALA A 57 -0.63 15.19 5.20
C ALA A 57 -1.90 14.37 5.05
N GLU A 58 -3.07 15.03 5.10
CA GLU A 58 -4.38 14.38 5.21
C GLU A 58 -4.62 13.30 4.14
N ARG A 59 -4.27 13.58 2.88
CA ARG A 59 -4.39 12.59 1.78
C ARG A 59 -3.51 11.35 1.97
N ALA A 60 -2.30 11.50 2.52
CA ALA A 60 -1.41 10.38 2.77
C ALA A 60 -1.88 9.59 4.00
N ARG A 61 -2.32 10.29 5.04
CA ARG A 61 -2.90 9.69 6.24
C ARG A 61 -4.14 8.85 5.89
N ALA A 62 -5.10 9.41 5.18
CA ALA A 62 -6.30 8.71 4.75
C ALA A 62 -5.98 7.52 3.82
N THR A 63 -4.95 7.63 2.95
CA THR A 63 -4.45 6.53 2.13
C THR A 63 -3.93 5.39 3.02
N THR A 64 -3.09 5.73 4.00
CA THR A 64 -2.48 4.77 4.93
C THR A 64 -3.53 4.05 5.75
N GLU A 65 -4.46 4.78 6.35
CA GLU A 65 -5.55 4.22 7.16
C GLU A 65 -6.43 3.27 6.33
N THR A 66 -6.79 3.67 5.11
CA THR A 66 -7.60 2.85 4.18
C THR A 66 -6.86 1.60 3.74
N ALA A 67 -5.59 1.72 3.34
CA ALA A 67 -4.79 0.58 2.92
C ALA A 67 -4.51 -0.38 4.09
N CYS A 68 -4.19 0.13 5.28
CA CYS A 68 -3.99 -0.68 6.49
C CYS A 68 -5.24 -1.47 6.86
N LYS A 69 -6.42 -0.84 6.81
CA LYS A 69 -7.71 -1.52 7.04
C LYS A 69 -7.90 -2.67 6.05
N ALA A 70 -7.68 -2.42 4.76
CA ALA A 70 -7.86 -3.42 3.71
C ALA A 70 -6.88 -4.59 3.80
N MET A 71 -5.63 -4.35 4.22
CA MET A 71 -4.64 -5.41 4.41
C MET A 71 -4.70 -6.10 5.79
N GLY A 72 -5.52 -5.60 6.72
CA GLY A 72 -5.62 -6.13 8.09
C GLY A 72 -4.46 -5.75 9.00
N LEU A 73 -3.76 -4.63 8.71
CA LEU A 73 -2.65 -4.14 9.53
C LEU A 73 -3.15 -3.12 10.56
N PRO A 74 -2.90 -3.33 11.87
CA PRO A 74 -3.34 -2.39 12.89
C PRO A 74 -2.53 -1.08 12.85
N LEU A 75 -3.20 0.08 13.04
CA LEU A 75 -2.58 1.41 12.95
C LEU A 75 -1.45 1.66 13.96
N LYS A 76 -1.35 0.88 15.03
CA LYS A 76 -0.19 0.92 15.96
C LYS A 76 1.14 0.52 15.29
N LYS A 77 1.11 -0.03 14.08
CA LYS A 77 2.27 -0.34 13.25
C LYS A 77 2.68 0.82 12.34
N VAL A 78 1.96 1.93 12.39
CA VAL A 78 2.22 3.11 11.55
C VAL A 78 3.05 4.12 12.35
N LEU A 79 4.17 4.50 11.77
CA LEU A 79 5.00 5.63 12.19
C LEU A 79 4.61 6.83 11.35
N TRP A 80 4.02 7.83 12.01
CA TRP A 80 3.66 9.09 11.39
C TRP A 80 4.84 10.05 11.48
N ASP A 81 5.34 10.55 10.35
CA ASP A 81 6.57 11.33 10.29
C ASP A 81 6.42 12.53 9.36
N GLU A 82 6.69 13.72 9.89
CA GLU A 82 6.62 14.99 9.13
C GLU A 82 7.71 15.06 8.03
N ARG A 83 8.83 14.39 8.21
CA ARG A 83 9.90 14.29 7.20
C ARG A 83 9.46 13.61 5.91
N VAL A 84 8.31 12.93 5.90
CA VAL A 84 7.75 12.30 4.69
C VAL A 84 6.91 13.28 3.86
N TYR A 85 6.66 14.49 4.37
CA TYR A 85 5.93 15.53 3.65
C TYR A 85 6.90 16.57 3.06
N ALA A 86 6.88 16.72 1.72
CA ALA A 86 7.64 17.73 0.95
C ALA A 86 9.16 17.73 1.16
N ALA A 87 9.72 16.74 1.81
CA ALA A 87 11.11 16.65 2.19
C ALA A 87 12.02 16.12 1.07
N PRO A 88 13.31 16.48 1.05
CA PRO A 88 14.27 15.90 0.12
C PRO A 88 14.51 14.40 0.38
N VAL A 89 15.12 13.71 -0.58
CA VAL A 89 15.44 12.27 -0.47
C VAL A 89 16.24 11.94 0.79
N ALA A 90 17.14 12.83 1.21
CA ALA A 90 17.95 12.65 2.42
C ALA A 90 17.09 12.48 3.68
N ASP A 91 16.01 13.23 3.81
CA ASP A 91 15.11 13.15 4.96
C ASP A 91 14.26 11.87 4.91
N LEU A 92 13.86 11.42 3.71
CA LEU A 92 13.20 10.12 3.54
C LEU A 92 14.12 8.97 3.94
N LEU A 93 15.39 9.03 3.58
CA LEU A 93 16.40 8.05 4.00
C LEU A 93 16.62 8.07 5.51
N ALA A 94 16.68 9.25 6.12
CA ALA A 94 16.80 9.41 7.57
C ALA A 94 15.55 8.84 8.29
N ALA A 95 14.35 9.10 7.80
CA ALA A 95 13.12 8.55 8.35
C ALA A 95 13.04 7.01 8.20
N LEU A 96 13.53 6.46 7.09
CA LEU A 96 13.65 5.01 6.91
C LEU A 96 14.70 4.39 7.86
N ALA A 97 15.79 5.11 8.14
CA ALA A 97 16.82 4.64 9.07
C ALA A 97 16.30 4.47 10.51
N ASP A 98 15.28 5.24 10.89
CA ASP A 98 14.63 5.15 12.21
C ASP A 98 13.62 3.98 12.31
N CYS A 99 13.32 3.29 11.21
CA CYS A 99 12.44 2.12 11.24
C CYS A 99 13.05 0.98 12.08
N PRO A 100 12.20 0.12 12.69
CA PRO A 100 12.68 -1.00 13.49
C PRO A 100 13.69 -1.86 12.72
N LYS A 101 14.88 -2.07 13.29
CA LYS A 101 15.98 -2.83 12.65
C LYS A 101 15.56 -4.25 12.25
N ASN A 102 14.66 -4.86 13.02
CA ASN A 102 14.13 -6.19 12.75
C ASN A 102 12.98 -6.21 11.71
N ALA A 103 12.47 -5.06 11.29
CA ALA A 103 11.48 -4.99 10.22
C ALA A 103 12.11 -5.50 8.91
N ARG A 104 11.51 -6.51 8.32
CA ARG A 104 11.92 -7.05 7.01
C ARG A 104 11.25 -6.34 5.86
N ARG A 105 10.04 -5.86 6.09
CA ARG A 105 9.26 -5.14 5.09
C ARG A 105 8.72 -3.85 5.69
N VAL A 106 9.08 -2.74 5.08
CA VAL A 106 8.58 -1.40 5.44
C VAL A 106 7.76 -0.87 4.27
N MET A 107 6.64 -0.24 4.55
CA MET A 107 5.89 0.51 3.54
C MET A 107 6.02 2.01 3.82
N LEU A 108 6.50 2.75 2.83
CA LEU A 108 6.57 4.21 2.84
C LEU A 108 5.37 4.79 2.08
N VAL A 109 4.59 5.67 2.73
CA VAL A 109 3.44 6.35 2.10
C VAL A 109 3.68 7.84 2.06
N GLY A 110 3.76 8.41 0.85
CA GLY A 110 4.14 9.82 0.68
C GLY A 110 3.72 10.43 -0.65
N HIS A 111 4.57 11.31 -1.17
CA HIS A 111 4.22 12.24 -2.25
C HIS A 111 5.28 12.26 -3.36
N ASN A 112 4.83 12.46 -4.62
CA ASN A 112 5.72 12.84 -5.71
C ASN A 112 5.99 14.35 -5.67
N PRO A 113 7.15 14.78 -6.19
CA PRO A 113 8.14 13.97 -6.92
C PRO A 113 9.08 13.15 -6.01
N ARG A 114 9.10 13.37 -4.71
CA ARG A 114 10.09 12.82 -3.79
C ARG A 114 10.13 11.28 -3.73
N LEU A 115 8.98 10.63 -3.88
CA LEU A 115 8.97 9.16 -3.95
C LEU A 115 9.62 8.64 -5.23
N GLU A 116 9.40 9.28 -6.38
CA GLU A 116 10.06 8.92 -7.63
C GLU A 116 11.55 9.19 -7.57
N GLU A 117 11.97 10.32 -6.99
CA GLU A 117 13.37 10.65 -6.75
C GLU A 117 14.05 9.62 -5.82
N LEU A 118 13.35 9.15 -4.78
CA LEU A 118 13.85 8.10 -3.88
C LEU A 118 14.03 6.77 -4.64
N ILE A 119 13.06 6.38 -5.46
CA ILE A 119 13.15 5.18 -6.29
C ILE A 119 14.36 5.29 -7.24
N ASP A 120 14.51 6.41 -7.93
CA ASP A 120 15.64 6.66 -8.83
C ASP A 120 16.98 6.59 -8.08
N TYR A 121 17.07 7.20 -6.92
CA TYR A 121 18.28 7.17 -6.08
C TYR A 121 18.63 5.74 -5.66
N LEU A 122 17.67 5.01 -5.09
CA LEU A 122 17.88 3.66 -4.58
C LEU A 122 18.22 2.65 -5.69
N THR A 123 17.76 2.90 -6.91
CA THR A 123 18.03 2.04 -8.07
C THR A 123 19.18 2.54 -8.96
N ALA A 124 19.80 3.67 -8.62
CA ALA A 124 20.84 4.34 -9.43
C ALA A 124 20.38 4.64 -10.88
N GLY A 125 19.14 5.10 -11.05
CA GLY A 125 18.59 5.45 -12.36
C GLY A 125 18.17 4.25 -13.22
N ARG A 126 18.14 3.05 -12.67
CA ARG A 126 17.75 1.82 -13.40
C ARG A 126 16.24 1.58 -13.39
N VAL A 127 15.47 2.61 -13.69
CA VAL A 127 14.01 2.55 -13.77
C VAL A 127 13.59 2.92 -15.19
N GLU A 128 12.86 2.03 -15.83
CA GLU A 128 12.22 2.36 -17.12
C GLU A 128 11.06 3.33 -16.88
N ILE A 129 11.07 4.45 -17.60
CA ILE A 129 9.98 5.41 -17.54
C ILE A 129 8.87 4.92 -18.49
N PRO A 130 7.65 4.67 -17.98
CA PRO A 130 6.53 4.25 -18.82
C PRO A 130 6.17 5.30 -19.88
N ALA A 131 5.49 4.89 -20.96
CA ALA A 131 5.12 5.76 -22.07
C ALA A 131 4.27 6.97 -21.63
N ASP A 132 3.52 6.87 -20.52
CA ASP A 132 2.75 7.98 -19.94
C ASP A 132 3.60 8.93 -19.06
N GLY A 133 4.91 8.71 -18.97
CA GLY A 133 5.86 9.51 -18.19
C GLY A 133 5.69 9.41 -16.66
N LYS A 134 4.89 8.49 -16.15
CA LYS A 134 4.56 8.39 -14.72
C LYS A 134 5.08 7.09 -14.13
N VAL A 135 6.19 7.16 -13.42
CA VAL A 135 6.74 5.99 -12.71
C VAL A 135 5.80 5.56 -11.59
N LEU A 136 5.34 6.51 -10.76
CA LEU A 136 4.48 6.22 -9.60
C LEU A 136 3.23 7.13 -9.59
N PRO A 137 2.15 6.81 -10.35
CA PRO A 137 0.90 7.55 -10.29
C PRO A 137 0.19 7.41 -8.93
N THR A 138 -0.88 8.19 -8.68
CA THR A 138 -1.62 8.14 -7.40
C THR A 138 -2.12 6.74 -7.08
N SER A 139 -2.01 6.33 -5.83
CA SER A 139 -2.27 4.97 -5.32
C SER A 139 -1.43 3.86 -5.96
N ALA A 140 -0.42 4.16 -6.79
CA ALA A 140 0.49 3.12 -7.26
C ALA A 140 1.47 2.69 -6.17
N LEU A 141 1.86 1.42 -6.24
CA LEU A 141 2.77 0.75 -5.33
C LEU A 141 4.02 0.31 -6.08
N ALA A 142 5.19 0.77 -5.67
CA ALA A 142 6.47 0.22 -6.10
C ALA A 142 6.98 -0.77 -5.05
N GLN A 143 7.50 -1.90 -5.49
CA GLN A 143 8.18 -2.89 -4.66
C GLN A 143 9.66 -2.90 -4.99
N LEU A 144 10.51 -2.66 -3.98
CA LEU A 144 11.95 -2.72 -4.10
C LEU A 144 12.50 -3.80 -3.17
N GLU A 145 13.49 -4.54 -3.66
CA GLU A 145 14.27 -5.49 -2.85
C GLU A 145 15.64 -4.89 -2.57
N MET A 146 16.07 -5.04 -1.31
CA MET A 146 17.33 -4.49 -0.80
C MET A 146 18.06 -5.54 0.02
N VAL A 147 19.40 -5.45 0.01
CA VAL A 147 20.26 -6.29 0.83
C VAL A 147 20.76 -5.57 2.08
N GLU A 148 20.66 -4.24 2.11
CA GLU A 148 21.15 -3.37 3.16
C GLU A 148 20.16 -3.19 4.31
N ASP A 149 20.67 -2.77 5.46
CA ASP A 149 19.84 -2.36 6.59
C ASP A 149 19.21 -0.98 6.34
N TRP A 150 18.10 -0.68 7.03
CA TRP A 150 17.40 0.60 6.90
C TRP A 150 18.29 1.82 7.16
N ALA A 151 19.27 1.69 8.05
CA ALA A 151 20.24 2.73 8.37
C ALA A 151 21.39 2.88 7.35
N SER A 152 21.51 1.96 6.39
CA SER A 152 22.63 1.91 5.44
C SER A 152 22.19 2.10 3.98
N LEU A 153 20.97 2.63 3.78
CA LEU A 153 20.45 2.82 2.43
C LEU A 153 21.28 3.85 1.65
N GLY A 154 21.80 3.44 0.52
CA GLY A 154 22.62 4.25 -0.35
C GLY A 154 22.18 4.20 -1.81
N ARG A 155 22.83 4.99 -2.66
CA ARG A 155 22.55 5.01 -4.09
C ARG A 155 22.81 3.63 -4.72
N GLY A 156 21.81 3.09 -5.39
CA GLY A 156 21.92 1.82 -6.10
C GLY A 156 21.84 0.57 -5.21
N CYS A 157 21.46 0.70 -3.93
CA CYS A 157 21.35 -0.43 -2.99
C CYS A 157 20.09 -1.29 -3.20
N ALA A 158 19.17 -0.89 -4.09
CA ALA A 158 17.92 -1.58 -4.32
C ALA A 158 17.71 -1.97 -5.78
N THR A 159 16.86 -3.00 -5.97
CA THR A 159 16.33 -3.38 -7.28
C THR A 159 14.83 -3.16 -7.27
N LEU A 160 14.31 -2.44 -8.28
CA LEU A 160 12.87 -2.31 -8.51
C LEU A 160 12.33 -3.64 -9.06
N VAL A 161 11.45 -4.28 -8.30
CA VAL A 161 10.84 -5.56 -8.68
C VAL A 161 9.59 -5.34 -9.53
N SER A 162 8.75 -4.39 -9.12
CA SER A 162 7.50 -4.08 -9.83
C SER A 162 6.96 -2.71 -9.44
N VAL A 163 6.15 -2.15 -10.33
CA VAL A 163 5.22 -1.06 -10.02
C VAL A 163 3.83 -1.55 -10.37
N THR A 164 2.92 -1.55 -9.41
CA THR A 164 1.53 -1.95 -9.60
C THR A 164 0.63 -0.72 -9.52
N ARG A 165 -0.24 -0.52 -10.51
CA ARG A 165 -1.20 0.58 -10.56
C ARG A 165 -2.59 0.10 -10.15
N PRO A 166 -3.43 0.93 -9.51
CA PRO A 166 -4.76 0.51 -9.06
C PRO A 166 -5.66 -0.04 -10.17
N GLY A 167 -5.45 0.42 -11.42
CA GLY A 167 -6.20 -0.07 -12.58
C GLY A 167 -5.76 -1.46 -13.07
N GLU A 168 -4.59 -1.91 -12.67
CA GLU A 168 -4.03 -3.23 -13.00
C GLU A 168 -4.41 -4.29 -11.94
N VAL A 169 -4.89 -3.84 -10.79
CA VAL A 169 -5.37 -4.75 -9.74
C VAL A 169 -6.75 -5.26 -10.11
N PRO A 170 -6.97 -6.57 -10.18
CA PRO A 170 -8.28 -7.16 -10.42
C PRO A 170 -9.34 -6.60 -9.45
N GLU A 171 -10.58 -6.43 -9.88
CA GLU A 171 -11.67 -5.92 -9.01
C GLU A 171 -11.96 -6.83 -7.82
N GLN A 172 -11.77 -8.12 -8.03
CA GLN A 172 -11.72 -9.11 -6.95
C GLN A 172 -10.44 -9.91 -7.13
N PRO A 173 -9.61 -10.10 -6.07
CA PRO A 173 -8.60 -11.14 -6.14
C PRO A 173 -9.33 -12.46 -6.45
N PRO A 174 -8.74 -13.36 -7.26
CA PRO A 174 -9.32 -14.68 -7.45
C PRO A 174 -9.60 -15.25 -6.06
N ILE A 175 -10.85 -15.65 -5.81
CA ILE A 175 -11.21 -16.42 -4.63
C ILE A 175 -10.36 -17.66 -4.75
N GLU A 176 -9.37 -17.86 -3.86
CA GLU A 176 -8.77 -19.19 -3.73
C GLU A 176 -9.98 -20.10 -3.49
N GLU A 177 -10.25 -21.01 -4.41
CA GLU A 177 -11.28 -22.02 -4.22
C GLU A 177 -10.94 -22.70 -2.90
N VAL A 178 -11.66 -22.31 -1.84
CA VAL A 178 -11.57 -23.01 -0.57
C VAL A 178 -12.17 -24.38 -0.88
N ASN A 179 -11.33 -25.38 -0.83
CA ASN A 179 -11.78 -26.75 -1.03
C ASN A 179 -12.83 -27.02 0.03
N ASP A 180 -14.08 -27.25 -0.35
CA ASP A 180 -15.20 -27.51 0.58
C ASP A 180 -14.90 -28.64 1.57
N ALA A 181 -13.90 -29.47 1.29
CA ALA A 181 -13.40 -30.50 2.20
C ALA A 181 -12.60 -29.95 3.40
N GLU A 182 -12.15 -28.69 3.38
CA GLU A 182 -11.44 -28.04 4.48
C GLU A 182 -12.35 -27.18 5.37
N LEU A 183 -13.59 -26.94 4.95
CA LEU A 183 -14.62 -26.30 5.78
C LEU A 183 -15.15 -27.35 6.74
N GLY A 184 -14.76 -27.24 8.02
CA GLY A 184 -15.37 -28.01 9.09
C GLY A 184 -16.90 -27.75 9.16
N PRO A 185 -17.67 -28.56 9.95
CA PRO A 185 -19.10 -28.38 10.05
C PRO A 185 -19.46 -26.95 10.43
N VAL A 186 -20.46 -26.38 9.72
CA VAL A 186 -20.94 -25.01 9.96
C VAL A 186 -21.34 -24.86 11.43
N PRO A 187 -20.82 -23.88 12.19
CA PRO A 187 -21.22 -23.68 13.58
C PRO A 187 -22.70 -23.31 13.69
N ASP A 188 -23.39 -23.80 14.70
CA ASP A 188 -24.80 -23.53 14.95
C ASP A 188 -25.14 -22.07 15.36
N TYR A 189 -24.16 -21.16 15.36
CA TYR A 189 -24.38 -19.76 15.72
C TYR A 189 -23.64 -18.82 14.75
N PHE A 190 -24.35 -17.78 14.32
CA PHE A 190 -23.80 -16.70 13.50
C PHE A 190 -23.56 -15.45 14.36
N PHE A 191 -22.36 -14.91 14.32
CA PHE A 191 -22.10 -13.57 14.83
C PHE A 191 -22.29 -12.54 13.71
N THR A 192 -23.29 -11.68 13.87
CA THR A 192 -23.57 -10.57 12.98
C THR A 192 -22.60 -9.41 13.23
N GLN A 193 -21.43 -9.41 12.58
CA GLN A 193 -20.71 -8.16 12.31
C GLN A 193 -19.91 -8.31 11.02
N SER A 194 -20.40 -7.69 9.97
CA SER A 194 -19.95 -7.68 8.57
C SER A 194 -20.63 -8.76 7.71
N ALA A 195 -21.79 -8.43 7.20
CA ALA A 195 -22.59 -9.32 6.37
C ALA A 195 -21.95 -9.53 4.99
N VAL A 196 -21.20 -10.61 4.85
CA VAL A 196 -21.24 -11.35 3.60
C VAL A 196 -22.42 -12.30 3.76
N LEU A 197 -23.57 -11.94 3.18
CA LEU A 197 -24.70 -12.85 3.13
C LEU A 197 -24.32 -13.99 2.18
N PRO A 198 -24.23 -15.24 2.65
CA PRO A 198 -24.03 -16.36 1.75
C PRO A 198 -25.24 -16.46 0.81
N TYR A 199 -24.97 -16.58 -0.48
CA TYR A 199 -26.02 -16.78 -1.47
C TYR A 199 -25.70 -18.03 -2.30
N ARG A 200 -26.72 -18.69 -2.77
CA ARG A 200 -26.59 -19.76 -3.76
C ARG A 200 -27.40 -19.42 -5.01
N GLN A 201 -27.02 -19.97 -6.12
CA GLN A 201 -27.77 -19.87 -7.37
C GLN A 201 -28.57 -21.14 -7.57
N VAL A 202 -29.91 -21.03 -7.58
CA VAL A 202 -30.84 -22.13 -7.85
C VAL A 202 -31.69 -21.70 -9.04
N ASP A 203 -31.68 -22.48 -10.10
CA ASP A 203 -32.44 -22.24 -11.34
C ASP A 203 -32.28 -20.82 -11.92
N GLY A 204 -31.04 -20.28 -11.87
CA GLY A 204 -30.73 -18.95 -12.39
C GLY A 204 -31.16 -17.78 -11.49
N LYS A 205 -31.69 -18.02 -10.29
CA LYS A 205 -32.03 -17.02 -9.29
C LYS A 205 -31.10 -17.09 -8.11
N LEU A 206 -30.72 -15.91 -7.59
CA LEU A 206 -29.95 -15.77 -6.37
C LEU A 206 -30.85 -15.91 -5.15
N GLU A 207 -30.57 -16.89 -4.29
CA GLU A 207 -31.22 -17.05 -2.98
C GLU A 207 -30.19 -16.74 -1.88
N ILE A 208 -30.60 -15.89 -0.94
CA ILE A 208 -29.81 -15.60 0.29
C ILE A 208 -30.08 -16.77 1.25
N MET A 209 -28.99 -17.39 1.73
CA MET A 209 -29.05 -18.45 2.72
C MET A 209 -28.97 -17.90 4.13
#